data_fde1db041dad1935064ce7b417b69ad5
#
_entry.id   fde1db041dad1935064ce7b417b69ad5
#
_cell.length_a   1.000
_cell.length_b   1.000
_cell.length_c   1.000
_cell.angle_alpha   90.00
_cell.angle_beta   90.00
_cell.angle_gamma   90.00
#
_symmetry.space_group_name_H-M   'P 1'
#
loop_
_entity.id
_entity.type
_entity.pdbx_description
1 polymer ?
#
loop_
_entity_poly.entity_id
_entity_poly.type
_entity_poly.pdbx_seq_one_letter_code
_entity_poly.pdbx_strand_id
1 'polypeptide(L)'
;MERAASADVVAQREEALQKELKEMRTRKRKLVDPLQYEMSIADADLMGYAPSFGWEMAPASDKQRAALERAGILPDAVECAGKASLILDKLAKRRAEGLSTPKQIRQLEQRGFRCVGEWTREAASNMISRIEANGWRTPKNVDPATYVPPKPKKPQPQAKLQM
;
A
#
# COMPACT_ATOMS: atom_id res chain seq x y z
N MET A 1 -46.59 18.10 10.65
CA MET A 1 -45.60 17.51 11.58
C MET A 1 -44.85 16.36 10.95
N GLU A 2 -45.54 15.41 10.33
CA GLU A 2 -44.88 14.28 9.67
C GLU A 2 -43.91 14.72 8.58
N ARG A 3 -44.23 15.76 7.82
CA ARG A 3 -43.34 16.28 6.77
C ARG A 3 -42.07 16.86 7.33
N ALA A 4 -42.12 17.56 8.46
CA ALA A 4 -40.92 18.11 9.11
C ALA A 4 -40.03 17.01 9.64
N ALA A 5 -40.62 15.96 10.25
CA ALA A 5 -39.84 14.82 10.73
C ALA A 5 -39.18 14.06 9.56
N SER A 6 -39.90 13.91 8.44
CA SER A 6 -39.36 13.28 7.23
C SER A 6 -38.20 14.09 6.65
N ALA A 7 -38.32 15.40 6.61
CA ALA A 7 -37.27 16.28 6.09
C ALA A 7 -36.00 16.19 6.97
N ASP A 8 -36.17 16.17 8.30
CA ASP A 8 -35.05 16.01 9.21
C ASP A 8 -34.35 14.66 9.05
N VAL A 9 -35.13 13.59 8.88
CA VAL A 9 -34.59 12.24 8.66
C VAL A 9 -33.81 12.19 7.35
N VAL A 10 -34.35 12.77 6.28
CA VAL A 10 -33.66 12.84 4.97
C VAL A 10 -32.38 13.64 5.08
N ALA A 11 -32.41 14.79 5.74
CA ALA A 11 -31.22 15.63 5.93
C ALA A 11 -30.14 14.88 6.71
N GLN A 12 -30.53 14.17 7.77
CA GLN A 12 -29.60 13.36 8.56
C GLN A 12 -28.99 12.23 7.75
N ARG A 13 -29.76 11.59 6.90
CA ARG A 13 -29.26 10.53 6.01
C ARG A 13 -28.28 11.09 4.99
N GLU A 14 -28.57 12.25 4.44
CA GLU A 14 -27.67 12.91 3.48
C GLU A 14 -26.35 13.28 4.14
N GLU A 15 -26.40 13.83 5.35
CA GLU A 15 -25.19 14.18 6.10
C GLU A 15 -24.36 12.94 6.41
N ALA A 16 -25.00 11.85 6.84
CA ALA A 16 -24.33 10.59 7.14
C ALA A 16 -23.69 10.02 5.89
N LEU A 17 -24.41 10.05 4.75
CA LEU A 17 -23.89 9.56 3.49
C LEU A 17 -22.68 10.38 3.02
N GLN A 18 -22.77 11.69 3.11
CA GLN A 18 -21.66 12.57 2.73
C GLN A 18 -20.43 12.33 3.61
N LYS A 19 -20.64 12.11 4.90
CA LYS A 19 -19.56 11.79 5.84
C LYS A 19 -18.91 10.47 5.47
N GLU A 20 -19.70 9.43 5.19
CA GLU A 20 -19.18 8.14 4.73
C GLU A 20 -18.38 8.28 3.46
N LEU A 21 -18.89 9.02 2.47
CA LEU A 21 -18.19 9.23 1.20
C LEU A 21 -16.86 9.94 1.41
N LYS A 22 -16.85 10.93 2.29
CA LYS A 22 -15.62 11.66 2.62
C LYS A 22 -14.60 10.74 3.31
N GLU A 23 -15.04 9.93 4.24
CA GLU A 23 -14.20 8.95 4.92
C GLU A 23 -13.62 7.94 3.94
N MET A 24 -14.46 7.41 3.01
CA MET A 24 -14.00 6.50 1.98
C MET A 24 -12.95 7.13 1.07
N ARG A 25 -13.16 8.38 0.66
CA ARG A 25 -12.19 9.11 -0.16
C ARG A 25 -10.86 9.30 0.58
N THR A 26 -10.94 9.61 1.87
CA THR A 26 -9.75 9.76 2.72
C THR A 26 -9.00 8.44 2.83
N ARG A 27 -9.71 7.33 3.05
CA ARG A 27 -9.12 6.00 3.11
C ARG A 27 -8.43 5.64 1.79
N LYS A 28 -9.09 5.88 0.66
CA LYS A 28 -8.52 5.60 -0.66
C LYS A 28 -7.27 6.40 -0.95
N ARG A 29 -7.18 7.62 -0.41
CA ARG A 29 -5.97 8.42 -0.55
C ARG A 29 -4.82 7.93 0.31
N LYS A 30 -5.12 7.44 1.50
CA LYS A 30 -4.10 7.00 2.47
C LYS A 30 -3.66 5.57 2.23
N LEU A 31 -4.55 4.73 1.72
CA LEU A 31 -4.29 3.30 1.58
C LEU A 31 -4.08 2.94 0.12
N VAL A 32 -3.24 1.94 -0.10
CA VAL A 32 -2.88 1.48 -1.44
C VAL A 32 -3.86 0.41 -1.90
N ASP A 33 -4.31 0.51 -3.15
CA ASP A 33 -5.13 -0.52 -3.77
C ASP A 33 -4.32 -1.82 -3.89
N PRO A 34 -4.82 -2.94 -3.38
CA PRO A 34 -4.09 -4.20 -3.43
C PRO A 34 -3.78 -4.68 -4.85
N LEU A 35 -4.67 -4.42 -5.81
CA LEU A 35 -4.39 -4.79 -7.20
C LEU A 35 -3.20 -4.02 -7.76
N GLN A 36 -3.16 -2.73 -7.51
CA GLN A 36 -2.04 -1.91 -7.94
C GLN A 36 -0.75 -2.34 -7.26
N TYR A 37 -0.82 -2.66 -5.98
CA TYR A 37 0.34 -3.13 -5.23
C TYR A 37 0.91 -4.44 -5.81
N GLU A 38 0.04 -5.42 -6.10
CA GLU A 38 0.52 -6.68 -6.64
C GLU A 38 1.13 -6.53 -8.04
N MET A 39 0.61 -5.59 -8.82
CA MET A 39 1.20 -5.25 -10.12
C MET A 39 2.56 -4.56 -9.96
N SER A 40 2.65 -3.65 -9.00
CA SER A 40 3.88 -2.90 -8.75
C SER A 40 5.04 -3.79 -8.31
N ILE A 41 4.75 -4.80 -7.48
CA ILE A 41 5.79 -5.74 -7.04
C ILE A 41 5.97 -6.90 -8.03
N ALA A 42 5.11 -6.95 -9.06
CA ALA A 42 5.15 -7.98 -10.10
C ALA A 42 5.15 -9.40 -9.53
N ASP A 43 4.32 -9.65 -8.53
CA ASP A 43 4.27 -10.95 -7.86
C ASP A 43 3.30 -11.89 -8.57
N ALA A 44 3.85 -12.91 -9.20
CA ALA A 44 3.06 -13.87 -9.97
C ALA A 44 2.10 -14.68 -9.10
N ASP A 45 2.47 -14.98 -7.86
CA ASP A 45 1.62 -15.72 -6.93
C ASP A 45 0.36 -14.92 -6.57
N LEU A 46 0.52 -13.62 -6.34
CA LEU A 46 -0.62 -12.75 -6.06
C LEU A 46 -1.50 -12.56 -7.29
N MET A 47 -0.89 -12.33 -8.44
CA MET A 47 -1.62 -12.05 -9.68
C MET A 47 -2.38 -13.25 -10.18
N GLY A 48 -1.84 -14.45 -9.98
CA GLY A 48 -2.46 -15.68 -10.40
C GLY A 48 -3.28 -16.39 -9.31
N TYR A 49 -3.47 -15.75 -8.17
CA TYR A 49 -4.16 -16.39 -7.06
C TYR A 49 -5.63 -16.65 -7.35
N ALA A 50 -6.09 -17.86 -7.06
CA ALA A 50 -7.51 -18.22 -7.08
C ALA A 50 -7.79 -19.05 -5.84
N PRO A 51 -8.86 -18.76 -5.09
CA PRO A 51 -9.18 -19.54 -3.89
C PRO A 51 -9.60 -20.97 -4.26
N SER A 52 -9.10 -21.95 -3.51
CA SER A 52 -9.39 -23.38 -3.75
C SER A 52 -10.19 -24.01 -2.63
N PHE A 53 -9.99 -23.56 -1.39
CA PHE A 53 -10.66 -24.12 -0.22
C PHE A 53 -11.73 -23.17 0.31
N GLY A 54 -12.72 -23.76 1.00
CA GLY A 54 -13.86 -22.98 1.49
C GLY A 54 -13.48 -21.79 2.36
N TRP A 55 -12.48 -21.96 3.25
CA TRP A 55 -12.02 -20.85 4.10
C TRP A 55 -11.37 -19.72 3.30
N GLU A 56 -10.75 -20.06 2.18
CA GLU A 56 -10.14 -19.05 1.32
C GLU A 56 -11.17 -18.12 0.67
N MET A 57 -12.36 -18.67 0.38
CA MET A 57 -13.44 -17.93 -0.26
C MET A 57 -14.21 -17.04 0.71
N ALA A 58 -14.06 -17.26 2.01
CA ALA A 58 -14.71 -16.44 3.02
C ALA A 58 -14.19 -14.99 2.96
N PRO A 59 -14.97 -14.02 3.43
CA PRO A 59 -14.47 -12.65 3.53
C PRO A 59 -13.25 -12.59 4.45
N ALA A 60 -12.38 -11.62 4.20
CA ALA A 60 -11.24 -11.40 5.08
C ALA A 60 -11.71 -11.13 6.50
N SER A 61 -11.01 -11.71 7.48
CA SER A 61 -11.35 -11.52 8.89
C SER A 61 -11.01 -10.10 9.34
N ASP A 62 -11.58 -9.69 10.47
CA ASP A 62 -11.29 -8.37 11.04
C ASP A 62 -9.80 -8.21 11.35
N LYS A 63 -9.15 -9.27 11.82
CA LYS A 63 -7.71 -9.26 12.07
C LYS A 63 -6.91 -9.06 10.79
N GLN A 64 -7.29 -9.75 9.72
CA GLN A 64 -6.66 -9.61 8.42
C GLN A 64 -6.84 -8.20 7.87
N ARG A 65 -8.06 -7.67 7.95
CA ARG A 65 -8.37 -6.32 7.49
C ARG A 65 -7.54 -5.28 8.25
N ALA A 66 -7.46 -5.41 9.57
CA ALA A 66 -6.67 -4.51 10.40
C ALA A 66 -5.17 -4.60 10.09
N ALA A 67 -4.66 -5.80 9.84
CA ALA A 67 -3.26 -6.01 9.50
C ALA A 67 -2.92 -5.40 8.14
N LEU A 68 -3.80 -5.56 7.14
CA LEU A 68 -3.63 -4.95 5.82
C LEU A 68 -3.62 -3.43 5.92
N GLU A 69 -4.55 -2.87 6.68
CA GLU A 69 -4.64 -1.43 6.86
C GLU A 69 -3.37 -0.87 7.53
N ARG A 70 -2.86 -1.56 8.54
CA ARG A 70 -1.60 -1.15 9.18
C ARG A 70 -0.43 -1.18 8.21
N ALA A 71 -0.45 -2.09 7.26
CA ALA A 71 0.59 -2.18 6.23
C ALA A 71 0.40 -1.18 5.10
N GLY A 72 -0.70 -0.45 5.09
CA GLY A 72 -0.98 0.56 4.09
C GLY A 72 -1.78 0.07 2.89
N ILE A 73 -2.35 -1.13 2.96
CA ILE A 73 -3.18 -1.72 1.90
C ILE A 73 -4.66 -1.49 2.23
N LEU A 74 -5.44 -1.11 1.23
CA LEU A 74 -6.88 -0.91 1.39
C LEU A 74 -7.58 -2.28 1.53
N PRO A 75 -8.08 -2.63 2.71
CA PRO A 75 -8.66 -3.95 2.91
C PRO A 75 -10.00 -4.14 2.21
N ASP A 76 -10.71 -3.05 1.93
CA ASP A 76 -12.02 -3.08 1.30
C ASP A 76 -11.98 -3.68 -0.11
N ALA A 77 -10.82 -3.61 -0.77
CA ALA A 77 -10.64 -4.12 -2.11
C ALA A 77 -10.08 -5.55 -2.15
N VAL A 78 -9.85 -6.17 -1.00
CA VAL A 78 -9.39 -7.55 -0.93
C VAL A 78 -10.60 -8.49 -0.92
N GLU A 79 -10.69 -9.35 -1.91
CA GLU A 79 -11.89 -10.13 -2.20
C GLU A 79 -12.19 -11.21 -1.18
N CYS A 80 -11.18 -11.85 -0.61
CA CYS A 80 -11.40 -13.02 0.24
C CYS A 80 -10.25 -13.23 1.24
N ALA A 81 -10.51 -14.07 2.23
CA ALA A 81 -9.57 -14.39 3.30
C ALA A 81 -8.27 -15.00 2.77
N GLY A 82 -8.36 -15.85 1.75
CA GLY A 82 -7.18 -16.47 1.15
C GLY A 82 -6.26 -15.44 0.50
N LYS A 83 -6.85 -14.50 -0.24
CA LYS A 83 -6.08 -13.41 -0.84
C LYS A 83 -5.44 -12.53 0.22
N ALA A 84 -6.20 -12.21 1.27
CA ALA A 84 -5.70 -11.42 2.39
C ALA A 84 -4.51 -12.10 3.06
N SER A 85 -4.61 -13.40 3.30
CA SER A 85 -3.54 -14.19 3.89
C SER A 85 -2.27 -14.14 3.03
N LEU A 86 -2.42 -14.33 1.73
CA LEU A 86 -1.28 -14.31 0.81
C LEU A 86 -0.62 -12.93 0.76
N ILE A 87 -1.41 -11.87 0.69
CA ILE A 87 -0.87 -10.50 0.71
C ILE A 87 -0.08 -10.25 1.99
N LEU A 88 -0.64 -10.66 3.13
CA LEU A 88 0.03 -10.47 4.42
C LEU A 88 1.36 -11.24 4.50
N ASP A 89 1.39 -12.47 3.96
CA ASP A 89 2.62 -13.27 3.90
C ASP A 89 3.68 -12.58 3.04
N LYS A 90 3.28 -12.06 1.89
CA LYS A 90 4.20 -11.32 1.00
C LYS A 90 4.71 -10.05 1.64
N LEU A 91 3.84 -9.32 2.34
CA LEU A 91 4.24 -8.12 3.07
C LEU A 91 5.27 -8.43 4.17
N ALA A 92 5.05 -9.51 4.92
CA ALA A 92 5.98 -9.93 5.97
C ALA A 92 7.33 -10.32 5.38
N LYS A 93 7.34 -11.07 4.27
CA LYS A 93 8.56 -11.47 3.58
C LYS A 93 9.33 -10.25 3.08
N ARG A 94 8.64 -9.32 2.43
CA ARG A 94 9.27 -8.11 1.93
C ARG A 94 9.85 -7.25 3.05
N ARG A 95 9.15 -7.18 4.18
CA ARG A 95 9.65 -6.46 5.35
C ARG A 95 10.95 -7.09 5.87
N ALA A 96 10.98 -8.41 5.94
CA ALA A 96 12.17 -9.14 6.37
C ALA A 96 13.34 -8.92 5.41
N GLU A 97 13.08 -8.78 4.12
CA GLU A 97 14.09 -8.51 3.11
C GLU A 97 14.50 -7.03 3.02
N GLY A 98 13.84 -6.15 3.76
CA GLY A 98 14.13 -4.72 3.75
C GLY A 98 13.70 -4.01 2.48
N LEU A 99 12.68 -4.51 1.80
CA LEU A 99 12.19 -3.92 0.56
C LEU A 99 11.22 -2.77 0.81
N SER A 100 10.97 -1.99 -0.22
CA SER A 100 10.11 -0.81 -0.16
C SER A 100 8.69 -1.16 0.31
N THR A 101 8.04 -0.22 1.00
CA THR A 101 6.69 -0.40 1.52
C THR A 101 5.64 -0.05 0.46
N PRO A 102 4.39 -0.52 0.61
CA PRO A 102 3.34 -0.16 -0.33
C PRO A 102 3.17 1.35 -0.52
N LYS A 103 3.24 2.11 0.55
CA LYS A 103 3.11 3.57 0.48
C LYS A 103 4.25 4.22 -0.27
N GLN A 104 5.48 3.76 -0.03
CA GLN A 104 6.66 4.25 -0.73
C GLN A 104 6.55 3.95 -2.22
N ILE A 105 6.15 2.73 -2.58
CA ILE A 105 5.99 2.33 -3.96
C ILE A 105 5.00 3.25 -4.67
N ARG A 106 3.82 3.44 -4.09
CA ARG A 106 2.79 4.29 -4.68
C ARG A 106 3.27 5.72 -4.85
N GLN A 107 3.89 6.26 -3.81
CA GLN A 107 4.34 7.65 -3.81
C GLN A 107 5.39 7.90 -4.90
N LEU A 108 6.33 6.99 -5.06
CA LEU A 108 7.37 7.12 -6.09
C LEU A 108 6.83 6.82 -7.48
N GLU A 109 5.97 5.83 -7.63
CA GLU A 109 5.35 5.54 -8.94
C GLU A 109 4.50 6.69 -9.45
N GLN A 110 3.83 7.40 -8.56
CA GLN A 110 3.05 8.58 -8.94
C GLN A 110 3.92 9.69 -9.53
N ARG A 111 5.22 9.66 -9.26
CA ARG A 111 6.17 10.62 -9.80
C ARG A 111 6.92 10.10 -11.01
N GLY A 112 6.55 8.92 -11.48
CA GLY A 112 7.11 8.33 -12.69
C GLY A 112 8.29 7.39 -12.48
N PHE A 113 8.68 7.12 -11.24
CA PHE A 113 9.72 6.14 -10.94
C PHE A 113 9.26 4.74 -11.30
N ARG A 114 10.16 3.92 -11.78
CA ARG A 114 9.87 2.56 -12.24
C ARG A 114 10.58 1.53 -11.37
N CYS A 115 10.01 0.33 -11.34
CA CYS A 115 10.59 -0.82 -10.62
C CYS A 115 10.81 -0.53 -9.13
N VAL A 116 9.99 0.32 -8.55
CA VAL A 116 10.11 0.72 -7.14
C VAL A 116 9.93 -0.48 -6.21
N GLY A 117 9.18 -1.49 -6.65
CA GLY A 117 9.02 -2.73 -5.89
C GLY A 117 10.33 -3.48 -5.64
N GLU A 118 11.35 -3.24 -6.46
CA GLU A 118 12.68 -3.83 -6.30
C GLU A 118 13.61 -3.02 -5.41
N TRP A 119 13.22 -1.80 -5.08
CA TRP A 119 14.05 -0.91 -4.25
C TRP A 119 14.04 -1.36 -2.80
N THR A 120 15.14 -1.03 -2.09
CA THR A 120 15.13 -1.17 -0.65
C THR A 120 14.30 -0.07 -0.01
N ARG A 121 13.84 -0.32 1.22
CA ARG A 121 13.13 0.70 2.01
C ARG A 121 13.98 1.95 2.18
N GLU A 122 15.27 1.75 2.43
CA GLU A 122 16.22 2.85 2.61
C GLU A 122 16.33 3.70 1.34
N ALA A 123 16.50 3.07 0.18
CA ALA A 123 16.58 3.78 -1.09
C ALA A 123 15.32 4.57 -1.38
N ALA A 124 14.17 3.97 -1.13
CA ALA A 124 12.89 4.64 -1.32
C ALA A 124 12.73 5.82 -0.36
N SER A 125 13.08 5.63 0.90
CA SER A 125 13.01 6.67 1.92
C SER A 125 13.92 7.85 1.56
N ASN A 126 15.13 7.56 1.11
CA ASN A 126 16.09 8.60 0.71
C ASN A 126 15.56 9.43 -0.47
N MET A 127 14.98 8.77 -1.47
CA MET A 127 14.43 9.49 -2.62
C MET A 127 13.22 10.34 -2.22
N ILE A 128 12.34 9.82 -1.37
CA ILE A 128 11.19 10.58 -0.88
C ILE A 128 11.66 11.81 -0.10
N SER A 129 12.69 11.67 0.73
CA SER A 129 13.27 12.79 1.47
C SER A 129 13.84 13.86 0.55
N ARG A 130 14.50 13.45 -0.55
CA ARG A 130 15.01 14.39 -1.55
C ARG A 130 13.86 15.13 -2.25
N ILE A 131 12.78 14.44 -2.56
CA ILE A 131 11.61 15.03 -3.18
C ILE A 131 10.96 16.04 -2.20
N GLU A 132 10.83 15.65 -0.95
CA GLU A 132 10.29 16.52 0.10
C GLU A 132 11.14 17.79 0.24
N ALA A 133 12.45 17.65 0.31
CA ALA A 133 13.37 18.77 0.40
C ALA A 133 13.32 19.68 -0.83
N ASN A 134 12.89 19.16 -1.97
CA ASN A 134 12.76 19.91 -3.22
C ASN A 134 11.33 20.44 -3.44
N GLY A 135 10.57 20.61 -2.38
CA GLY A 135 9.22 21.16 -2.44
C GLY A 135 8.20 20.21 -3.06
N TRP A 136 8.38 18.91 -2.82
CA TRP A 136 7.54 17.84 -3.37
C TRP A 136 7.60 17.73 -4.88
N ARG A 137 8.70 18.17 -5.47
CA ARG A 137 8.97 18.04 -6.91
C ARG A 137 10.15 17.10 -7.11
N THR A 138 10.12 16.39 -8.23
CA THR A 138 11.25 15.54 -8.59
C THR A 138 12.50 16.39 -8.77
N PRO A 139 13.65 16.00 -8.19
CA PRO A 139 14.90 16.74 -8.37
C PRO A 139 15.26 16.84 -9.85
N LYS A 140 15.77 18.00 -10.27
CA LYS A 140 16.09 18.27 -11.67
C LYS A 140 17.15 17.35 -12.26
N ASN A 141 18.04 16.85 -11.43
CA ASN A 141 19.12 15.96 -11.85
C ASN A 141 18.73 14.48 -11.87
N VAL A 142 17.45 14.18 -11.64
CA VAL A 142 16.93 12.82 -11.60
C VAL A 142 15.85 12.66 -12.66
N ASP A 143 16.03 11.66 -13.54
CA ASP A 143 14.98 11.24 -14.47
C ASP A 143 14.28 10.02 -13.87
N PRO A 144 13.04 10.16 -13.41
CA PRO A 144 12.33 9.04 -12.78
C PRO A 144 12.25 7.80 -13.65
N ALA A 145 12.09 7.98 -14.97
CA ALA A 145 11.91 6.86 -15.89
C ALA A 145 13.15 5.98 -16.01
N THR A 146 14.33 6.54 -15.78
CA THR A 146 15.60 5.82 -15.95
C THR A 146 16.39 5.69 -14.66
N TYR A 147 15.92 6.30 -13.57
CA TYR A 147 16.65 6.28 -12.31
C TYR A 147 16.71 4.88 -11.72
N VAL A 148 17.91 4.48 -11.29
CA VAL A 148 18.14 3.22 -10.58
C VAL A 148 18.82 3.58 -9.27
N PRO A 149 18.27 3.17 -8.12
CA PRO A 149 18.91 3.48 -6.85
C PRO A 149 20.23 2.74 -6.68
N PRO A 150 21.14 3.29 -5.91
CA PRO A 150 22.39 2.58 -5.63
C PRO A 150 22.10 1.28 -4.91
N LYS A 151 22.85 0.23 -5.23
CA LYS A 151 22.69 -1.05 -4.56
C LYS A 151 22.98 -0.86 -3.08
N PRO A 152 22.19 -1.51 -2.20
CA PRO A 152 22.47 -1.43 -0.79
C PRO A 152 23.88 -1.96 -0.53
N LYS A 153 24.64 -1.25 0.27
CA LYS A 153 25.89 -1.81 0.77
C LYS A 153 25.50 -3.06 1.53
N LYS A 154 25.97 -4.19 1.08
CA LYS A 154 25.78 -5.41 1.82
C LYS A 154 26.17 -5.16 3.26
N PRO A 155 25.28 -5.46 4.22
CA PRO A 155 25.68 -5.33 5.60
C PRO A 155 26.96 -6.11 5.74
N GLN A 156 27.95 -5.46 6.20
CA GLN A 156 29.24 -6.08 6.41
C GLN A 156 29.00 -7.19 7.38
N PRO A 157 29.15 -8.33 6.97
CA PRO A 157 28.91 -9.41 7.84
C PRO A 157 29.77 -9.24 9.04
N GLN A 158 29.62 -8.76 9.37
CA GLN A 158 30.12 -8.68 10.05
C GLN A 158 31.01 -8.93 10.51
N ALA A 159 31.09 -8.56 10.03
CA ALA A 159 32.19 -8.73 10.06
C ALA A 159 32.70 -8.94 11.39
N LYS A 160 32.26 -8.90 11.68
CA LYS A 160 32.54 -8.99 12.53
C LYS A 160 32.67 -9.94 13.25
N LEU A 161 32.24 -10.30 13.10
CA LEU A 161 32.17 -11.27 13.53
C LEU A 161 33.33 -11.90 13.81
N GLN A 162 34.01 -11.63 13.55
CA GLN A 162 34.93 -12.10 13.63
C GLN A 162 35.75 -11.98 14.48
N MET A 163 35.61 -11.65 14.78
CA MET A 163 36.31 -11.71 15.29
C MET A 163 36.42 -11.77 16.07
#